data_7f7f26a92f35dac2f114ec1cd9bb8acd
#
_entry.id   7f7f26a92f35dac2f114ec1cd9bb8acd
#
_cell.length_a   1.000
_cell.length_b   1.000
_cell.length_c   1.000
_cell.angle_alpha   90.00
_cell.angle_beta   90.00
_cell.angle_gamma   90.00
#
_symmetry.space_group_name_H-M   'P 1'
#
loop_
_entity.id
_entity.type
_entity.pdbx_description
1 polymer ?
#
loop_
_entity_poly.entity_id
_entity_poly.type
_entity_poly.pdbx_seq_one_letter_code
_entity_poly.pdbx_strand_id
1 'polypeptide(L)'
;LTAGHPTLVELHPAADFTEDELLGLAASAEQYSSHVLADGVRRAAAERGIQILPASQASEVATNGVTAVIDGRTVVVGKPAYVAALAPDTERAHLEPGQVAAYVAVDGRFAGVLVLADDARPEAAAVVAWLRANGIERIAMLTGDTDTTAQAIAAEVGIDQVHAELLPSDKVQLAAHMRPRPMLMVGDGVNDAPVLAAADIGIAMG
;
A
#
# COMPACT_ATOMS: atom_id res chain seq x y z
N LEU A 1 -10.27 -7.25 -0.54
CA LEU A 1 -10.71 -6.62 0.71
C LEU A 1 -10.27 -5.17 0.80
N THR A 2 -9.04 -4.85 0.47
CA THR A 2 -8.52 -3.47 0.36
C THR A 2 -8.81 -2.87 -1.01
N ALA A 3 -8.62 -1.56 -1.15
CA ALA A 3 -8.81 -0.87 -2.43
C ALA A 3 -7.68 -1.18 -3.43
N GLY A 4 -6.50 -1.65 -2.95
CA GLY A 4 -5.30 -1.84 -3.76
C GLY A 4 -4.63 -0.53 -4.18
N HIS A 5 -5.05 0.57 -3.58
CA HIS A 5 -4.59 1.92 -3.86
C HIS A 5 -4.26 2.63 -2.54
N PRO A 6 -3.03 2.51 -2.03
CA PRO A 6 -2.62 3.18 -0.80
C PRO A 6 -2.95 4.67 -0.82
N THR A 7 -3.53 5.16 0.28
CA THR A 7 -3.86 6.57 0.49
C THR A 7 -2.92 7.19 1.51
N LEU A 8 -2.63 8.47 1.37
CA LEU A 8 -1.84 9.21 2.35
C LEU A 8 -2.66 9.39 3.63
N VAL A 9 -2.13 8.93 4.77
CA VAL A 9 -2.80 9.02 6.08
C VAL A 9 -2.11 10.01 7.02
N GLU A 10 -0.76 10.11 6.95
CA GLU A 10 0.00 11.03 7.80
C GLU A 10 1.16 11.66 7.04
N LEU A 11 1.52 12.87 7.43
CA LEU A 11 2.70 13.60 6.98
C LEU A 11 3.55 13.99 8.20
N HIS A 12 4.81 13.62 8.17
CA HIS A 12 5.78 13.98 9.21
C HIS A 12 6.93 14.79 8.60
N PRO A 13 6.75 16.11 8.40
CA PRO A 13 7.81 16.95 7.87
C PRO A 13 8.93 17.13 8.90
N ALA A 14 10.20 17.16 8.45
CA ALA A 14 11.31 17.61 9.25
C ALA A 14 11.20 19.14 9.52
N ALA A 15 11.93 19.63 10.53
CA ALA A 15 11.74 20.97 11.07
C ALA A 15 11.81 22.13 10.04
N ASP A 16 12.53 21.94 8.95
CA ASP A 16 12.73 22.96 7.92
C ASP A 16 11.67 22.91 6.79
N PHE A 17 10.68 22.02 6.87
CA PHE A 17 9.68 21.80 5.83
C PHE A 17 8.26 21.89 6.40
N THR A 18 7.35 22.40 5.59
CA THR A 18 5.90 22.30 5.86
C THR A 18 5.34 21.01 5.25
N GLU A 19 4.15 20.59 5.69
CA GLU A 19 3.45 19.43 5.10
C GLU A 19 3.23 19.60 3.60
N ASP A 20 2.81 20.79 3.15
CA ASP A 20 2.51 21.05 1.76
C ASP A 20 3.78 21.09 0.90
N GLU A 21 4.90 21.60 1.41
CA GLU A 21 6.19 21.55 0.73
C GLU A 21 6.68 20.10 0.60
N LEU A 22 6.65 19.34 1.69
CA LEU A 22 7.04 17.93 1.69
C LEU A 22 6.22 17.13 0.67
N LEU A 23 4.90 17.26 0.72
CA LEU A 23 3.99 16.56 -0.19
C LEU A 23 4.18 17.01 -1.65
N GLY A 24 4.34 18.30 -1.89
CA GLY A 24 4.56 18.85 -3.23
C GLY A 24 5.84 18.38 -3.89
N LEU A 25 6.95 18.36 -3.13
CA LEU A 25 8.24 17.85 -3.60
C LEU A 25 8.19 16.34 -3.85
N ALA A 26 7.60 15.58 -2.91
CA ALA A 26 7.43 14.14 -3.06
C ALA A 26 6.57 13.80 -4.27
N ALA A 27 5.39 14.44 -4.44
CA ALA A 27 4.50 14.20 -5.57
C ALA A 27 5.15 14.59 -6.90
N SER A 28 5.97 15.64 -6.92
CA SER A 28 6.72 16.05 -8.10
C SER A 28 7.79 15.03 -8.51
N ALA A 29 8.46 14.39 -7.56
CA ALA A 29 9.41 13.31 -7.84
C ALA A 29 8.69 12.02 -8.26
N GLU A 30 7.58 11.67 -7.59
CA GLU A 30 6.81 10.46 -7.83
C GLU A 30 6.08 10.41 -9.18
N GLN A 31 6.03 11.51 -9.96
CA GLN A 31 5.60 11.48 -11.36
C GLN A 31 6.44 10.53 -12.23
N TYR A 32 7.65 10.27 -11.81
CA TYR A 32 8.64 9.47 -12.53
C TYR A 32 8.88 8.10 -11.91
N SER A 33 8.01 7.70 -10.97
CA SER A 33 8.02 6.41 -10.32
C SER A 33 6.88 5.53 -10.83
N SER A 34 7.16 4.25 -11.01
CA SER A 34 6.19 3.21 -11.34
C SER A 34 5.66 2.49 -10.08
N HIS A 35 6.08 2.92 -8.90
CA HIS A 35 5.70 2.29 -7.63
C HIS A 35 4.25 2.59 -7.26
N VAL A 36 3.54 1.60 -6.69
CA VAL A 36 2.11 1.73 -6.32
C VAL A 36 1.84 2.90 -5.35
N LEU A 37 2.81 3.25 -4.49
CA LEU A 37 2.68 4.38 -3.56
C LEU A 37 2.65 5.75 -4.27
N ALA A 38 3.27 5.86 -5.44
CA ALA A 38 3.37 7.09 -6.20
C ALA A 38 1.99 7.68 -6.55
N ASP A 39 1.04 6.82 -6.89
CA ASP A 39 -0.34 7.24 -7.20
C ASP A 39 -1.03 7.84 -5.97
N GLY A 40 -0.86 7.24 -4.79
CA GLY A 40 -1.39 7.74 -3.53
C GLY A 40 -0.84 9.12 -3.16
N VAL A 41 0.48 9.31 -3.31
CA VAL A 41 1.15 10.59 -3.04
C VAL A 41 0.66 11.68 -4.01
N ARG A 42 0.59 11.38 -5.30
CA ARG A 42 0.13 12.35 -6.31
C ARG A 42 -1.33 12.72 -6.12
N ARG A 43 -2.18 11.76 -5.78
CA ARG A 43 -3.61 12.01 -5.49
C ARG A 43 -3.77 12.91 -4.28
N ALA A 44 -3.06 12.65 -3.19
CA ALA A 44 -3.09 13.49 -2.00
C ALA A 44 -2.65 14.94 -2.29
N ALA A 45 -1.63 15.14 -3.12
CA ALA A 45 -1.22 16.48 -3.55
C ALA A 45 -2.32 17.16 -4.38
N ALA A 46 -2.98 16.45 -5.31
CA ALA A 46 -4.07 16.99 -6.11
C ALA A 46 -5.29 17.37 -5.25
N GLU A 47 -5.66 16.55 -4.28
CA GLU A 47 -6.77 16.81 -3.34
C GLU A 47 -6.52 18.04 -2.47
N ARG A 48 -5.26 18.33 -2.11
CA ARG A 48 -4.86 19.56 -1.40
C ARG A 48 -4.65 20.77 -2.34
N GLY A 49 -4.82 20.60 -3.66
CA GLY A 49 -4.58 21.66 -4.64
C GLY A 49 -3.11 22.07 -4.77
N ILE A 50 -2.17 21.18 -4.39
CA ILE A 50 -0.75 21.43 -4.46
C ILE A 50 -0.29 21.24 -5.91
N GLN A 51 0.43 22.22 -6.42
CA GLN A 51 0.97 22.16 -7.77
C GLN A 51 2.12 21.16 -7.86
N ILE A 52 2.01 20.20 -8.75
CA ILE A 52 3.06 19.25 -9.06
C ILE A 52 3.96 19.87 -10.15
N LEU A 53 5.26 19.98 -9.85
CA LEU A 53 6.26 20.60 -10.72
C LEU A 53 6.97 19.55 -11.58
N PRO A 54 7.35 19.88 -12.82
CA PRO A 54 8.12 18.97 -13.66
C PRO A 54 9.57 18.86 -13.17
N ALA A 55 10.18 17.67 -13.31
CA ALA A 55 11.60 17.50 -13.07
C ALA A 55 12.40 17.86 -14.31
N SER A 56 13.58 18.49 -14.11
CA SER A 56 14.57 18.67 -15.16
C SER A 56 15.38 17.37 -15.42
N GLN A 57 15.51 16.52 -14.40
CA GLN A 57 16.11 15.19 -14.46
C GLN A 57 15.36 14.26 -13.52
N ALA A 58 15.21 12.99 -13.88
CA ALA A 58 14.65 11.98 -13.01
C ALA A 58 15.30 10.60 -13.28
N SER A 59 15.46 9.81 -12.23
CA SER A 59 15.96 8.44 -12.29
C SER A 59 15.26 7.59 -11.23
N GLU A 60 14.68 6.49 -11.64
CA GLU A 60 14.09 5.50 -10.74
C GLU A 60 15.05 4.32 -10.53
N VAL A 61 15.23 3.92 -9.28
CA VAL A 61 15.87 2.65 -8.93
C VAL A 61 14.75 1.70 -8.50
N ALA A 62 14.41 0.78 -9.40
CA ALA A 62 13.29 -0.13 -9.21
C ALA A 62 13.24 -0.74 -7.81
N THR A 63 12.07 -0.75 -7.20
CA THR A 63 11.79 -1.21 -5.83
C THR A 63 12.40 -0.40 -4.69
N ASN A 64 13.28 0.56 -4.93
CA ASN A 64 13.96 1.35 -3.90
C ASN A 64 13.45 2.79 -3.79
N GLY A 65 13.32 3.48 -4.91
CA GLY A 65 12.84 4.85 -4.93
C GLY A 65 13.21 5.61 -6.19
N VAL A 66 12.89 6.89 -6.20
CA VAL A 66 13.12 7.84 -7.28
C VAL A 66 13.99 9.01 -6.81
N THR A 67 14.86 9.49 -7.67
CA THR A 67 15.59 10.73 -7.51
C THR A 67 15.22 11.66 -8.66
N ALA A 68 14.86 12.91 -8.35
CA ALA A 68 14.47 13.90 -9.34
C ALA A 68 15.05 15.28 -8.99
N VAL A 69 15.26 16.12 -10.01
CA VAL A 69 15.65 17.53 -9.82
C VAL A 69 14.44 18.42 -10.10
N ILE A 70 13.87 18.96 -9.04
CA ILE A 70 12.65 19.79 -9.04
C ILE A 70 13.03 21.21 -8.63
N ASP A 71 12.82 22.17 -9.51
CA ASP A 71 13.16 23.60 -9.31
C ASP A 71 14.61 23.80 -8.78
N GLY A 72 15.55 23.06 -9.36
CA GLY A 72 16.96 23.09 -9.01
C GLY A 72 17.35 22.34 -7.73
N ARG A 73 16.40 21.75 -7.00
CA ARG A 73 16.61 20.95 -5.78
C ARG A 73 16.62 19.47 -6.11
N THR A 74 17.55 18.73 -5.56
CA THR A 74 17.59 17.27 -5.69
C THR A 74 16.66 16.64 -4.66
N VAL A 75 15.55 16.04 -5.13
CA VAL A 75 14.55 15.36 -4.31
C VAL A 75 14.70 13.86 -4.47
N VAL A 76 14.78 13.16 -3.35
CA VAL A 76 14.86 11.70 -3.28
C VAL A 76 13.65 11.19 -2.50
N VAL A 77 12.89 10.25 -3.09
CA VAL A 77 11.74 9.62 -2.43
C VAL A 77 11.91 8.10 -2.51
N GLY A 78 11.67 7.38 -1.42
CA GLY A 78 11.78 5.93 -1.45
C GLY A 78 11.88 5.26 -0.08
N LYS A 79 12.40 4.04 -0.09
CA LYS A 79 12.62 3.25 1.12
C LYS A 79 13.62 3.91 2.07
N PRO A 80 13.51 3.67 3.41
CA PRO A 80 14.39 4.32 4.38
C PRO A 80 15.88 4.08 4.11
N ALA A 81 16.28 2.88 3.69
CA ALA A 81 17.67 2.58 3.39
C ALA A 81 18.20 3.32 2.16
N TYR A 82 17.35 3.52 1.15
CA TYR A 82 17.68 4.25 -0.07
C TYR A 82 17.87 5.73 0.23
N VAL A 83 16.97 6.33 0.99
CA VAL A 83 17.04 7.75 1.36
C VAL A 83 18.19 8.00 2.33
N ALA A 84 18.40 7.14 3.35
CA ALA A 84 19.48 7.26 4.32
C ALA A 84 20.90 7.17 3.70
N ALA A 85 21.04 6.50 2.56
CA ALA A 85 22.31 6.46 1.83
C ALA A 85 22.70 7.84 1.24
N LEU A 86 21.72 8.72 1.02
CA LEU A 86 21.89 10.05 0.44
C LEU A 86 21.68 11.17 1.47
N ALA A 87 20.94 10.90 2.54
CA ALA A 87 20.67 11.77 3.68
C ALA A 87 20.87 10.98 4.98
N PRO A 88 22.10 10.97 5.55
CA PRO A 88 22.43 10.15 6.73
C PRO A 88 21.66 10.53 8.00
N ASP A 89 21.04 11.71 8.04
CA ASP A 89 20.18 12.23 9.09
C ASP A 89 18.72 11.69 9.03
N THR A 90 18.45 10.73 8.14
CA THR A 90 17.13 10.13 7.99
C THR A 90 16.65 9.45 9.28
N GLU A 91 15.54 9.94 9.82
CA GLU A 91 14.89 9.38 11.00
C GLU A 91 13.83 8.35 10.59
N ARG A 92 13.73 7.24 11.33
CA ARG A 92 12.71 6.21 11.07
C ARG A 92 11.39 6.58 11.72
N ALA A 93 10.32 6.53 10.93
CA ALA A 93 8.96 6.63 11.45
C ALA A 93 8.53 5.34 12.17
N HIS A 94 7.71 5.49 13.19
CA HIS A 94 6.93 4.38 13.73
C HIS A 94 5.72 4.18 12.83
N LEU A 95 5.47 2.94 12.42
CA LEU A 95 4.35 2.60 11.55
C LEU A 95 3.41 1.65 12.27
N GLU A 96 2.12 1.91 12.16
CA GLU A 96 1.08 1.00 12.60
C GLU A 96 0.92 -0.17 11.60
N PRO A 97 0.32 -1.28 12.02
CA PRO A 97 0.00 -2.38 11.11
C PRO A 97 -0.81 -1.91 9.89
N GLY A 98 -0.41 -2.34 8.70
CA GLY A 98 -1.05 -1.91 7.44
C GLY A 98 -0.50 -0.62 6.84
N GLN A 99 0.31 0.12 7.59
CA GLN A 99 0.97 1.32 7.09
C GLN A 99 2.28 1.01 6.35
N VAL A 100 2.56 1.82 5.36
CA VAL A 100 3.82 1.86 4.62
C VAL A 100 4.31 3.30 4.54
N ALA A 101 5.62 3.51 4.43
CA ALA A 101 6.18 4.84 4.41
C ALA A 101 7.06 5.10 3.20
N ALA A 102 6.90 6.28 2.61
CA ALA A 102 7.83 6.88 1.68
C ALA A 102 8.64 7.97 2.39
N TYR A 103 9.96 7.79 2.42
CA TYR A 103 10.90 8.74 3.01
C TYR A 103 11.33 9.75 1.97
N VAL A 104 11.56 10.99 2.38
CA VAL A 104 11.93 12.09 1.49
C VAL A 104 13.21 12.75 1.99
N ALA A 105 14.13 12.99 1.06
CA ALA A 105 15.27 13.85 1.29
C ALA A 105 15.36 14.92 0.20
N VAL A 106 15.90 16.09 0.56
CA VAL A 106 16.08 17.21 -0.34
C VAL A 106 17.49 17.76 -0.14
N ASP A 107 18.26 17.84 -1.23
CA ASP A 107 19.64 18.32 -1.26
C ASP A 107 20.54 17.61 -0.22
N GLY A 108 20.35 16.29 -0.06
CA GLY A 108 21.12 15.47 0.85
C GLY A 108 20.75 15.60 2.33
N ARG A 109 19.62 16.24 2.66
CA ARG A 109 19.07 16.37 4.02
C ARG A 109 17.72 15.71 4.12
N PHE A 110 17.45 15.06 5.23
CA PHE A 110 16.15 14.48 5.49
C PHE A 110 15.05 15.56 5.53
N ALA A 111 14.00 15.37 4.74
CA ALA A 111 12.89 16.31 4.62
C ALA A 111 11.61 15.83 5.32
N GLY A 112 11.46 14.52 5.54
CA GLY A 112 10.31 13.97 6.23
C GLY A 112 9.85 12.62 5.72
N VAL A 113 8.69 12.18 6.21
CA VAL A 113 8.07 10.90 5.88
C VAL A 113 6.61 11.12 5.49
N LEU A 114 6.20 10.43 4.44
CA LEU A 114 4.80 10.26 4.06
C LEU A 114 4.37 8.86 4.48
N VAL A 115 3.33 8.75 5.29
CA VAL A 115 2.75 7.46 5.71
C VAL A 115 1.49 7.22 4.90
N LEU A 116 1.44 6.05 4.26
CA LEU A 116 0.31 5.61 3.45
C LEU A 116 -0.25 4.31 4.02
N ALA A 117 -1.55 4.10 3.86
CA ALA A 117 -2.22 2.85 4.21
C ALA A 117 -3.13 2.40 3.06
N ASP A 118 -3.27 1.10 2.90
CA ASP A 118 -4.26 0.52 2.00
C ASP A 118 -5.41 0.00 2.85
N ASP A 119 -6.34 0.89 3.16
CA ASP A 119 -7.48 0.61 4.03
C ASP A 119 -8.42 -0.43 3.44
N ALA A 120 -9.13 -1.13 4.32
CA ALA A 120 -10.21 -1.99 3.91
C ALA A 120 -11.29 -1.18 3.16
N ARG A 121 -11.90 -1.78 2.15
CA ARG A 121 -13.03 -1.15 1.45
C ARG A 121 -14.14 -0.85 2.46
N PRO A 122 -14.78 0.34 2.39
CA PRO A 122 -15.82 0.73 3.37
C PRO A 122 -16.95 -0.29 3.51
N GLU A 123 -17.25 -1.04 2.43
CA GLU A 123 -18.30 -2.04 2.42
C GLU A 123 -17.86 -3.40 2.97
N ALA A 124 -16.55 -3.65 3.14
CA ALA A 124 -16.02 -4.99 3.42
C ALA A 124 -16.59 -5.57 4.73
N ALA A 125 -16.58 -4.80 5.82
CA ALA A 125 -17.11 -5.22 7.10
C ALA A 125 -18.63 -5.53 7.03
N ALA A 126 -19.40 -4.69 6.32
CA ALA A 126 -20.83 -4.88 6.13
C ALA A 126 -21.13 -6.16 5.32
N VAL A 127 -20.34 -6.44 4.28
CA VAL A 127 -20.48 -7.65 3.47
C VAL A 127 -20.12 -8.89 4.29
N VAL A 128 -19.05 -8.87 5.08
CA VAL A 128 -18.68 -9.99 5.96
C VAL A 128 -19.79 -10.27 6.99
N ALA A 129 -20.32 -9.22 7.62
CA ALA A 129 -21.42 -9.36 8.57
C ALA A 129 -22.68 -9.92 7.89
N TRP A 130 -23.02 -9.45 6.67
CA TRP A 130 -24.16 -9.97 5.90
C TRP A 130 -23.97 -11.44 5.53
N LEU A 131 -22.79 -11.86 5.10
CA LEU A 131 -22.50 -13.28 4.80
C LEU A 131 -22.73 -14.17 6.02
N ARG A 132 -22.24 -13.74 7.20
CA ARG A 132 -22.46 -14.47 8.47
C ARG A 132 -23.94 -14.57 8.82
N ALA A 133 -24.69 -13.47 8.69
CA ALA A 133 -26.14 -13.45 8.95
C ALA A 133 -26.94 -14.35 8.00
N ASN A 134 -26.39 -14.64 6.81
CA ASN A 134 -26.99 -15.53 5.82
C ASN A 134 -26.41 -16.97 5.84
N GLY A 135 -25.77 -17.37 6.94
CA GLY A 135 -25.38 -18.75 7.19
C GLY A 135 -24.00 -19.16 6.67
N ILE A 136 -23.15 -18.19 6.27
CA ILE A 136 -21.76 -18.49 5.97
C ILE A 136 -20.97 -18.53 7.28
N GLU A 137 -20.66 -19.74 7.73
CA GLU A 137 -20.01 -19.98 9.02
C GLU A 137 -18.50 -19.71 8.99
N ARG A 138 -17.85 -19.91 7.85
CA ARG A 138 -16.40 -19.77 7.70
C ARG A 138 -16.05 -18.76 6.63
N ILE A 139 -15.34 -17.72 7.06
CA ILE A 139 -14.81 -16.69 6.18
C ILE A 139 -13.32 -16.60 6.49
N ALA A 140 -12.48 -16.75 5.46
CA ALA A 140 -11.04 -16.74 5.60
C ALA A 140 -10.41 -15.70 4.65
N MET A 141 -9.34 -15.05 5.08
CA MET A 141 -8.48 -14.20 4.27
C MET A 141 -7.22 -14.94 3.88
N LEU A 142 -6.88 -14.91 2.58
CA LEU A 142 -5.65 -15.45 2.02
C LEU A 142 -4.86 -14.30 1.39
N THR A 143 -3.72 -13.94 1.96
CA THR A 143 -2.94 -12.80 1.49
C THR A 143 -1.43 -13.11 1.44
N GLY A 144 -0.72 -12.37 0.58
CA GLY A 144 0.74 -12.35 0.55
C GLY A 144 1.35 -11.34 1.53
N ASP A 145 0.53 -10.52 2.18
CA ASP A 145 0.97 -9.52 3.14
C ASP A 145 1.54 -10.16 4.41
N THR A 146 2.24 -9.36 5.21
CA THR A 146 2.75 -9.80 6.51
C THR A 146 1.60 -10.17 7.46
N ASP A 147 1.85 -11.10 8.37
CA ASP A 147 0.85 -11.53 9.35
C ASP A 147 0.27 -10.35 10.13
N THR A 148 1.10 -9.40 10.57
CA THR A 148 0.66 -8.22 11.32
C THR A 148 -0.33 -7.37 10.53
N THR A 149 -0.07 -7.08 9.25
CA THR A 149 -0.97 -6.33 8.37
C THR A 149 -2.27 -7.10 8.13
N ALA A 150 -2.16 -8.39 7.83
CA ALA A 150 -3.30 -9.25 7.56
C ALA A 150 -4.25 -9.37 8.76
N GLN A 151 -3.71 -9.52 9.97
CA GLN A 151 -4.49 -9.57 11.21
C GLN A 151 -5.22 -8.24 11.48
N ALA A 152 -4.57 -7.10 11.24
CA ALA A 152 -5.18 -5.79 11.43
C ALA A 152 -6.40 -5.61 10.50
N ILE A 153 -6.24 -5.87 9.20
CA ILE A 153 -7.34 -5.79 8.22
C ILE A 153 -8.44 -6.80 8.55
N ALA A 154 -8.08 -8.03 8.92
CA ALA A 154 -9.05 -9.06 9.27
C ALA A 154 -9.90 -8.68 10.49
N ALA A 155 -9.27 -8.09 11.51
CA ALA A 155 -9.97 -7.59 12.70
C ALA A 155 -10.94 -6.46 12.35
N GLU A 156 -10.53 -5.53 11.49
CA GLU A 156 -11.37 -4.42 11.02
C GLU A 156 -12.62 -4.91 10.28
N VAL A 157 -12.47 -5.90 9.40
CA VAL A 157 -13.59 -6.40 8.59
C VAL A 157 -14.36 -7.55 9.24
N GLY A 158 -13.91 -8.06 10.40
CA GLY A 158 -14.57 -9.13 11.13
C GLY A 158 -14.29 -10.54 10.60
N ILE A 159 -13.11 -10.80 10.06
CA ILE A 159 -12.65 -12.11 9.60
C ILE A 159 -11.76 -12.76 10.67
N ASP A 160 -12.09 -13.99 11.10
CA ASP A 160 -11.36 -14.69 12.18
C ASP A 160 -10.25 -15.60 11.67
N GLN A 161 -10.30 -16.04 10.41
CA GLN A 161 -9.31 -16.96 9.83
C GLN A 161 -8.42 -16.21 8.85
N VAL A 162 -7.14 -16.11 9.18
CA VAL A 162 -6.15 -15.40 8.38
C VAL A 162 -5.03 -16.37 7.99
N HIS A 163 -4.69 -16.35 6.70
CA HIS A 163 -3.53 -17.03 6.15
C HIS A 163 -2.69 -15.98 5.44
N ALA A 164 -1.63 -15.52 6.09
CA ALA A 164 -0.73 -14.47 5.63
C ALA A 164 0.55 -15.03 5.00
N GLU A 165 1.37 -14.16 4.42
CA GLU A 165 2.68 -14.48 3.83
C GLU A 165 2.65 -15.58 2.76
N LEU A 166 1.50 -15.77 2.09
CA LEU A 166 1.30 -16.82 1.11
C LEU A 166 1.89 -16.43 -0.25
N LEU A 167 2.66 -17.33 -0.82
CA LEU A 167 2.99 -17.27 -2.25
C LEU A 167 1.76 -17.61 -3.11
N PRO A 168 1.71 -17.22 -4.37
CA PRO A 168 0.58 -17.55 -5.25
C PRO A 168 0.28 -19.06 -5.32
N SER A 169 1.32 -19.92 -5.31
CA SER A 169 1.19 -21.39 -5.27
C SER A 169 0.53 -21.87 -3.98
N ASP A 170 0.86 -21.25 -2.85
CA ASP A 170 0.34 -21.65 -1.54
C ASP A 170 -1.13 -21.32 -1.41
N LYS A 171 -1.56 -20.15 -1.94
CA LYS A 171 -2.98 -19.78 -2.02
C LYS A 171 -3.79 -20.85 -2.78
N VAL A 172 -3.28 -21.31 -3.94
CA VAL A 172 -3.96 -22.34 -4.74
C VAL A 172 -4.07 -23.66 -3.98
N GLN A 173 -2.96 -24.11 -3.39
CA GLN A 173 -2.95 -25.36 -2.63
C GLN A 173 -3.90 -25.29 -1.42
N LEU A 174 -3.85 -24.19 -0.68
CA LEU A 174 -4.72 -23.99 0.47
C LEU A 174 -6.19 -23.99 0.06
N ALA A 175 -6.57 -23.22 -0.97
CA ALA A 175 -7.92 -23.17 -1.51
C ALA A 175 -8.43 -24.54 -1.95
N ALA A 176 -7.60 -25.35 -2.62
CA ALA A 176 -7.97 -26.71 -3.05
C ALA A 176 -8.29 -27.66 -1.88
N HIS A 177 -7.64 -27.45 -0.72
CA HIS A 177 -7.77 -28.30 0.45
C HIS A 177 -8.73 -27.78 1.52
N MET A 178 -9.17 -26.51 1.43
CA MET A 178 -10.12 -25.92 2.39
C MET A 178 -11.43 -26.68 2.42
N ARG A 179 -12.00 -26.80 3.63
CA ARG A 179 -13.30 -27.43 3.89
C ARG A 179 -14.07 -26.59 4.91
N PRO A 180 -15.43 -26.60 4.94
CA PRO A 180 -16.32 -27.40 4.09
C PRO A 180 -16.40 -26.89 2.64
N ARG A 181 -17.03 -27.67 1.79
CA ARG A 181 -17.41 -27.31 0.43
C ARG A 181 -18.94 -27.23 0.29
N PRO A 182 -19.50 -26.44 -0.63
CA PRO A 182 -18.83 -25.63 -1.66
C PRO A 182 -18.12 -24.41 -1.06
N MET A 183 -17.00 -23.98 -1.69
CA MET A 183 -16.21 -22.81 -1.32
C MET A 183 -16.34 -21.73 -2.41
N LEU A 184 -16.61 -20.51 -1.98
CA LEU A 184 -16.57 -19.32 -2.82
C LEU A 184 -15.26 -18.56 -2.56
N MET A 185 -14.57 -18.18 -3.63
CA MET A 185 -13.38 -17.35 -3.59
C MET A 185 -13.63 -16.00 -4.28
N VAL A 186 -13.21 -14.91 -3.66
CA VAL A 186 -13.28 -13.57 -4.22
C VAL A 186 -11.85 -13.01 -4.32
N GLY A 187 -11.47 -12.48 -5.47
CA GLY A 187 -10.15 -11.91 -5.73
C GLY A 187 -10.18 -10.83 -6.80
N ASP A 188 -9.03 -10.21 -7.11
CA ASP A 188 -8.91 -9.15 -8.11
C ASP A 188 -8.92 -9.67 -9.57
N GLY A 189 -8.83 -10.96 -9.75
CA GLY A 189 -8.91 -11.61 -11.07
C GLY A 189 -7.60 -11.61 -11.88
N VAL A 190 -6.63 -10.78 -11.53
CA VAL A 190 -5.35 -10.69 -12.27
C VAL A 190 -4.34 -11.68 -11.70
N ASN A 191 -3.96 -11.48 -10.44
CA ASN A 191 -3.00 -12.35 -9.74
C ASN A 191 -3.67 -13.57 -9.10
N ASP A 192 -4.97 -13.50 -8.83
CA ASP A 192 -5.74 -14.53 -8.16
C ASP A 192 -6.45 -15.51 -9.12
N ALA A 193 -6.28 -15.37 -10.45
CA ALA A 193 -6.94 -16.26 -11.42
C ALA A 193 -6.75 -17.77 -11.13
N PRO A 194 -5.53 -18.26 -10.79
CA PRO A 194 -5.36 -19.68 -10.45
C PRO A 194 -6.08 -20.11 -9.17
N VAL A 195 -6.14 -19.27 -8.15
CA VAL A 195 -6.83 -19.60 -6.89
C VAL A 195 -8.35 -19.49 -7.05
N LEU A 196 -8.86 -18.56 -7.86
CA LEU A 196 -10.27 -18.48 -8.24
C LEU A 196 -10.72 -19.76 -8.95
N ALA A 197 -9.88 -20.31 -9.85
CA ALA A 197 -10.16 -21.55 -10.55
C ALA A 197 -10.12 -22.81 -9.63
N ALA A 198 -9.43 -22.76 -8.50
CA ALA A 198 -9.37 -23.84 -7.51
C ALA A 198 -10.60 -23.87 -6.58
N ALA A 199 -11.42 -22.83 -6.58
CA ALA A 199 -12.68 -22.75 -5.83
C ALA A 199 -13.83 -23.41 -6.58
N ASP A 200 -14.93 -23.71 -5.86
CA ASP A 200 -16.18 -24.16 -6.51
C ASP A 200 -16.90 -23.00 -7.21
N ILE A 201 -16.76 -21.79 -6.65
CA ILE A 201 -17.25 -20.54 -7.22
C ILE A 201 -16.15 -19.49 -7.10
N GLY A 202 -15.68 -18.97 -8.22
CA GLY A 202 -14.71 -17.85 -8.27
C GLY A 202 -15.40 -16.55 -8.69
N ILE A 203 -15.18 -15.48 -7.94
CA ILE A 203 -15.65 -14.12 -8.27
C ILE A 203 -14.41 -13.24 -8.45
N ALA A 204 -14.24 -12.70 -9.66
CA ALA A 204 -13.26 -11.68 -9.94
C ALA A 204 -13.90 -10.30 -9.77
N MET A 205 -13.29 -9.44 -8.97
CA MET A 205 -13.69 -8.05 -8.81
C MET A 205 -12.75 -7.19 -9.66
N GLY A 206 -13.31 -6.33 -10.50
CA GLY A 206 -12.60 -5.38 -11.34
C GLY A 206 -12.56 -3.99 -10.73
#